data_48e9d8990dd9e3611ff512c863e4785d
#
_entry.id   48e9d8990dd9e3611ff512c863e4785d
#
_cell.length_a   1.000
_cell.length_b   1.000
_cell.length_c   1.000
_cell.angle_alpha   90.00
_cell.angle_beta   90.00
_cell.angle_gamma   90.00
#
_symmetry.space_group_name_H-M   'P 1'
#
loop_
_entity.id
_entity.type
_entity.pdbx_description
1 polymer ?
#
loop_
_entity_poly.entity_id
_entity_poly.type
_entity_poly.pdbx_seq_one_letter_code
_entity_poly.pdbx_strand_id
1 'polypeptide(L)'
;MFTDKDQNFVKVELDTTLFLGRKHIGEEFFDLLLRYEGIYLPERWDTEDRARLRRSFDRSCLPEFIEEWTRADEWKTLFFTRKRPSPIELSVDIQRHEGAKFNEFSAYIHESHFKSTAQEKELLNFTIDMSLITGADYGLIAHRRQERRQSPVLTPAERLPGIYWA
;
A
#
# COMPACT_ATOMS: atom_id res chain seq x y z
N MET A 1 2.47 -13.87 -6.96
CA MET A 1 1.20 -13.24 -7.35
C MET A 1 0.08 -13.90 -6.58
N PHE A 2 -0.63 -13.14 -5.77
CA PHE A 2 -1.75 -13.66 -5.03
C PHE A 2 -2.95 -13.80 -5.97
N THR A 3 -3.50 -14.98 -6.08
CA THR A 3 -4.70 -15.22 -6.88
C THR A 3 -5.94 -14.89 -6.07
N ASP A 4 -7.08 -14.65 -6.74
CA ASP A 4 -8.39 -14.45 -6.05
C ASP A 4 -8.80 -15.62 -5.15
N LYS A 5 -8.08 -16.74 -5.21
CA LYS A 5 -8.29 -17.92 -4.38
C LYS A 5 -7.57 -17.86 -3.03
N ASP A 6 -6.55 -16.99 -2.90
CA ASP A 6 -5.81 -16.84 -1.65
C ASP A 6 -6.60 -15.94 -0.70
N GLN A 7 -7.31 -16.57 0.23
CA GLN A 7 -8.14 -15.87 1.23
C GLN A 7 -7.40 -15.55 2.53
N ASN A 8 -6.10 -15.86 2.59
CA ASN A 8 -5.31 -15.82 3.81
C ASN A 8 -4.45 -14.54 3.91
N PHE A 9 -5.07 -13.38 3.60
CA PHE A 9 -4.41 -12.09 3.67
C PHE A 9 -5.13 -11.14 4.59
N VAL A 10 -4.33 -10.34 5.29
CA VAL A 10 -4.76 -9.07 5.86
C VAL A 10 -4.54 -8.00 4.80
N LYS A 11 -5.57 -7.26 4.46
CA LYS A 11 -5.54 -6.10 3.57
C LYS A 11 -5.47 -4.84 4.41
N VAL A 12 -4.59 -3.93 4.01
CA VAL A 12 -4.61 -2.52 4.39
C VAL A 12 -4.99 -1.73 3.16
N GLU A 13 -5.88 -0.77 3.29
CA GLU A 13 -6.27 0.16 2.23
C GLU A 13 -6.33 1.56 2.83
N LEU A 14 -5.68 2.51 2.18
CA LEU A 14 -5.68 3.91 2.55
C LEU A 14 -6.01 4.74 1.31
N ASP A 15 -7.14 5.42 1.35
CA ASP A 15 -7.60 6.31 0.30
C ASP A 15 -7.31 7.77 0.68
N THR A 16 -6.86 8.57 -0.27
CA THR A 16 -6.61 9.99 -0.06
C THR A 16 -7.04 10.83 -1.26
N THR A 17 -7.58 12.02 -0.98
CA THR A 17 -7.80 13.06 -1.98
C THR A 17 -6.53 13.85 -2.29
N LEU A 18 -5.47 13.66 -1.49
CA LEU A 18 -4.18 14.28 -1.73
C LEU A 18 -3.50 13.67 -2.94
N PHE A 19 -2.96 14.53 -3.82
CA PHE A 19 -2.13 14.05 -4.92
C PHE A 19 -0.79 13.51 -4.41
N LEU A 20 -0.59 12.19 -4.49
CA LEU A 20 0.60 11.52 -3.98
C LEU A 20 1.86 11.74 -4.83
N GLY A 21 1.75 12.10 -6.10
CA GLY A 21 2.87 12.25 -7.04
C GLY A 21 3.84 13.43 -6.73
N ARG A 22 3.80 13.99 -5.52
CA ARG A 22 4.74 15.03 -5.07
C ARG A 22 6.04 14.39 -4.62
N LYS A 23 7.17 15.01 -4.98
CA LYS A 23 8.50 14.48 -4.67
C LYS A 23 8.71 14.16 -3.19
N HIS A 24 8.38 15.10 -2.29
CA HIS A 24 8.59 14.92 -0.85
C HIS A 24 7.77 13.75 -0.29
N ILE A 25 6.54 13.51 -0.81
CA ILE A 25 5.73 12.36 -0.38
C ILE A 25 6.40 11.05 -0.82
N GLY A 26 6.95 11.00 -2.04
CA GLY A 26 7.70 9.84 -2.51
C GLY A 26 8.95 9.56 -1.68
N GLU A 27 9.69 10.61 -1.29
CA GLU A 27 10.86 10.50 -0.43
C GLU A 27 10.48 10.00 0.97
N GLU A 28 9.44 10.54 1.58
CA GLU A 28 8.94 10.10 2.90
C GLU A 28 8.40 8.67 2.86
N PHE A 29 7.68 8.30 1.78
CA PHE A 29 7.20 6.93 1.56
C PHE A 29 8.37 5.95 1.44
N PHE A 30 9.38 6.28 0.65
CA PHE A 30 10.58 5.45 0.48
C PHE A 30 11.32 5.25 1.80
N ASP A 31 11.54 6.33 2.55
CA ASP A 31 12.20 6.29 3.86
C ASP A 31 11.40 5.50 4.90
N LEU A 32 10.05 5.56 4.83
CA LEU A 32 9.19 4.75 5.69
C LEU A 32 9.40 3.26 5.42
N LEU A 33 9.38 2.82 4.17
CA LEU A 33 9.60 1.43 3.81
C LEU A 33 10.99 0.93 4.29
N LEU A 34 12.03 1.78 4.19
CA LEU A 34 13.36 1.45 4.70
C LEU A 34 13.43 1.39 6.24
N ARG A 35 12.61 2.19 6.94
CA ARG A 35 12.55 2.22 8.41
C ARG A 35 11.92 0.95 8.98
N TYR A 36 10.89 0.46 8.30
CA TYR A 36 10.22 -0.79 8.65
C TYR A 36 10.99 -1.98 8.04
N GLU A 37 12.21 -2.21 8.55
CA GLU A 37 12.98 -3.40 8.20
C GLU A 37 12.16 -4.67 8.48
N GLY A 38 12.47 -5.78 7.80
CA GLY A 38 11.70 -7.00 7.95
C GLY A 38 10.67 -7.19 6.85
N ILE A 39 9.39 -7.47 7.17
CA ILE A 39 8.43 -7.86 6.14
C ILE A 39 7.94 -6.69 5.29
N TYR A 40 7.87 -5.47 5.85
CA TYR A 40 7.34 -4.31 5.12
C TYR A 40 8.34 -3.70 4.14
N LEU A 41 9.65 -4.04 4.27
CA LEU A 41 10.67 -3.67 3.31
C LEU A 41 10.56 -4.53 2.06
N PRO A 42 10.20 -3.98 0.87
CA PRO A 42 10.11 -4.76 -0.34
C PRO A 42 11.46 -5.31 -0.80
N GLU A 43 11.47 -6.39 -1.57
CA GLU A 43 12.65 -6.89 -2.28
C GLU A 43 12.70 -6.37 -3.72
N ARG A 44 11.51 -6.14 -4.31
CA ARG A 44 11.35 -5.74 -5.69
C ARG A 44 10.26 -4.70 -5.84
N TRP A 45 10.40 -3.85 -6.86
CA TRP A 45 9.38 -2.90 -7.27
C TRP A 45 9.36 -2.72 -8.79
N ASP A 46 8.25 -2.22 -9.32
CA ASP A 46 8.11 -1.79 -10.72
C ASP A 46 6.83 -0.96 -10.91
N THR A 47 6.66 -0.38 -12.12
CA THR A 47 5.51 0.42 -12.51
C THR A 47 4.60 -0.26 -13.54
N GLU A 48 5.04 -1.33 -14.18
CA GLU A 48 4.34 -1.87 -15.36
C GLU A 48 3.50 -3.11 -15.07
N ASP A 49 4.13 -4.16 -14.60
CA ASP A 49 3.48 -5.47 -14.48
C ASP A 49 3.70 -6.07 -13.10
N ARG A 50 2.62 -6.17 -12.35
CA ARG A 50 2.59 -6.81 -11.03
C ARG A 50 3.22 -8.22 -11.03
N ALA A 51 3.16 -8.93 -12.14
CA ALA A 51 3.69 -10.28 -12.24
C ALA A 51 5.21 -10.33 -12.49
N ARG A 52 5.85 -9.21 -12.85
CA ARG A 52 7.25 -9.19 -13.33
C ARG A 52 8.08 -8.06 -12.75
N LEU A 53 7.99 -7.83 -11.45
CA LEU A 53 8.80 -6.79 -10.80
C LEU A 53 10.29 -7.07 -10.97
N ARG A 54 11.02 -6.19 -11.64
CA ARG A 54 12.41 -6.38 -12.06
C ARG A 54 13.41 -5.60 -11.23
N ARG A 55 13.01 -4.42 -10.75
CA ARG A 55 13.89 -3.49 -10.04
C ARG A 55 14.08 -3.93 -8.59
N SER A 56 15.31 -3.92 -8.10
CA SER A 56 15.59 -4.13 -6.67
C SER A 56 15.17 -2.92 -5.87
N PHE A 57 14.64 -3.13 -4.66
CA PHE A 57 14.29 -2.04 -3.76
C PHE A 57 15.36 -1.91 -2.68
N ASP A 58 16.21 -0.92 -2.82
CA ASP A 58 17.25 -0.56 -1.86
C ASP A 58 17.60 0.93 -1.98
N ARG A 59 18.46 1.46 -1.10
CA ARG A 59 18.81 2.89 -1.10
C ARG A 59 19.35 3.41 -2.43
N SER A 60 19.95 2.56 -3.25
CA SER A 60 20.53 2.98 -4.53
C SER A 60 19.47 3.28 -5.58
N CYS A 61 18.26 2.72 -5.46
CA CYS A 61 17.18 2.94 -6.42
C CYS A 61 16.39 4.26 -6.18
N LEU A 62 16.66 5.00 -5.10
CA LEU A 62 15.91 6.22 -4.77
C LEU A 62 15.78 7.23 -5.92
N PRO A 63 16.83 7.57 -6.69
CA PRO A 63 16.70 8.53 -7.78
C PRO A 63 15.71 8.05 -8.86
N GLU A 64 15.82 6.79 -9.28
CA GLU A 64 14.94 6.17 -10.26
C GLU A 64 13.50 6.06 -9.72
N PHE A 65 13.36 5.68 -8.46
CA PHE A 65 12.07 5.60 -7.77
C PHE A 65 11.35 6.95 -7.76
N ILE A 66 12.06 8.04 -7.40
CA ILE A 66 11.48 9.39 -7.36
C ILE A 66 11.14 9.89 -8.77
N GLU A 67 11.95 9.58 -9.77
CA GLU A 67 11.61 9.88 -11.16
C GLU A 67 10.28 9.22 -11.55
N GLU A 68 10.14 7.93 -11.28
CA GLU A 68 8.90 7.21 -11.57
C GLU A 68 7.71 7.69 -10.72
N TRP A 69 7.94 8.01 -9.44
CA TRP A 69 6.90 8.52 -8.54
C TRP A 69 6.31 9.84 -9.04
N THR A 70 7.16 10.75 -9.52
CA THR A 70 6.76 12.09 -9.97
C THR A 70 6.28 12.15 -11.41
N ARG A 71 6.57 11.12 -12.23
CA ARG A 71 6.21 11.04 -13.66
C ARG A 71 4.74 10.64 -13.89
N ALA A 72 3.86 10.73 -12.91
CA ALA A 72 2.45 10.41 -13.10
C ALA A 72 1.76 11.46 -13.98
N ASP A 73 1.70 11.21 -15.29
CA ASP A 73 1.03 12.11 -16.23
C ASP A 73 -0.50 12.05 -16.11
N GLU A 74 -1.07 10.85 -16.03
CA GLU A 74 -2.51 10.65 -15.85
C GLU A 74 -2.82 9.68 -14.71
N TRP A 75 -2.34 8.46 -14.82
CA TRP A 75 -2.51 7.40 -13.84
C TRP A 75 -1.29 6.49 -13.82
N LYS A 76 -0.84 6.13 -12.66
CA LYS A 76 0.29 5.22 -12.49
C LYS A 76 0.12 4.39 -11.22
N THR A 77 0.39 3.10 -11.32
CA THR A 77 0.53 2.21 -10.18
C THR A 77 1.98 1.81 -9.98
N LEU A 78 2.50 1.98 -8.79
CA LEU A 78 3.75 1.38 -8.35
C LEU A 78 3.43 0.11 -7.58
N PHE A 79 4.11 -0.97 -7.92
CA PHE A 79 3.98 -2.27 -7.26
C PHE A 79 5.25 -2.64 -6.52
N PHE A 80 5.08 -3.27 -5.36
CA PHE A 80 6.19 -3.72 -4.52
C PHE A 80 5.91 -5.12 -4.04
N THR A 81 6.93 -5.97 -3.95
CA THR A 81 6.77 -7.33 -3.43
C THR A 81 7.93 -7.75 -2.55
N ARG A 82 7.60 -8.63 -1.62
CA ARG A 82 8.54 -9.44 -0.86
C ARG A 82 8.00 -10.87 -0.76
N LYS A 83 8.89 -11.86 -0.89
CA LYS A 83 8.49 -13.28 -0.83
C LYS A 83 8.78 -13.91 0.53
N ARG A 84 9.83 -13.48 1.21
CA ARG A 84 10.29 -14.08 2.48
C ARG A 84 10.54 -13.00 3.54
N PRO A 85 10.36 -13.29 4.85
CA PRO A 85 9.91 -14.57 5.43
C PRO A 85 8.41 -14.84 5.21
N SER A 86 7.59 -13.82 5.02
CA SER A 86 6.18 -13.91 4.66
C SER A 86 5.89 -13.09 3.42
N PRO A 87 5.04 -13.59 2.53
CA PRO A 87 4.69 -12.83 1.33
C PRO A 87 3.95 -11.53 1.67
N ILE A 88 4.38 -10.45 1.02
CA ILE A 88 3.72 -9.15 1.05
C ILE A 88 3.68 -8.56 -0.36
N GLU A 89 2.58 -7.93 -0.69
CA GLU A 89 2.41 -7.09 -1.88
C GLU A 89 1.92 -5.73 -1.44
N LEU A 90 2.59 -4.67 -1.92
CA LEU A 90 2.14 -3.29 -1.74
C LEU A 90 1.86 -2.69 -3.12
N SER A 91 0.94 -1.75 -3.17
CA SER A 91 0.72 -0.91 -4.35
C SER A 91 0.37 0.50 -3.95
N VAL A 92 0.76 1.45 -4.82
CA VAL A 92 0.37 2.85 -4.71
C VAL A 92 -0.18 3.29 -6.04
N ASP A 93 -1.43 3.72 -6.04
CA ASP A 93 -2.08 4.34 -7.19
C ASP A 93 -1.96 5.86 -7.10
N ILE A 94 -1.28 6.45 -8.07
CA ILE A 94 -1.08 7.89 -8.19
C ILE A 94 -1.87 8.36 -9.40
N GLN A 95 -2.87 9.22 -9.15
CA GLN A 95 -3.76 9.75 -10.18
C GLN A 95 -3.74 11.27 -10.16
N ARG A 96 -3.58 11.88 -11.33
CA ARG A 96 -3.58 13.33 -11.51
C ARG A 96 -4.86 13.88 -12.15
N HIS A 97 -5.79 13.03 -12.52
CA HIS A 97 -6.99 13.41 -13.27
C HIS A 97 -7.90 14.39 -12.50
N GLU A 98 -8.39 15.41 -13.20
CA GLU A 98 -9.58 16.16 -12.80
C GLU A 98 -10.78 15.19 -12.80
N GLY A 99 -11.10 14.60 -11.67
CA GLY A 99 -12.14 13.56 -11.53
C GLY A 99 -11.65 12.28 -10.89
N ALA A 100 -10.34 12.07 -10.74
CA ALA A 100 -9.82 11.08 -9.81
C ALA A 100 -10.24 11.46 -8.40
N LYS A 101 -11.10 10.66 -7.80
CA LYS A 101 -11.62 10.96 -6.46
C LYS A 101 -10.58 10.67 -5.38
N PHE A 102 -9.68 9.68 -5.62
CA PHE A 102 -8.73 9.20 -4.62
C PHE A 102 -7.46 8.69 -5.27
N ASN A 103 -6.34 8.93 -4.58
CA ASN A 103 -5.13 8.14 -4.69
C ASN A 103 -5.21 7.04 -3.63
N GLU A 104 -4.58 5.91 -3.86
CA GLU A 104 -4.73 4.74 -2.98
C GLU A 104 -3.37 4.14 -2.64
N PHE A 105 -3.19 3.77 -1.37
CA PHE A 105 -2.18 2.82 -0.95
C PHE A 105 -2.87 1.52 -0.53
N SER A 106 -2.40 0.39 -1.06
CA SER A 106 -2.86 -0.93 -0.65
C SER A 106 -1.70 -1.81 -0.20
N ALA A 107 -1.93 -2.61 0.84
CA ALA A 107 -1.01 -3.65 1.27
C ALA A 107 -1.76 -4.96 1.50
N TYR A 108 -1.16 -6.06 1.03
CA TYR A 108 -1.64 -7.42 1.25
C TYR A 108 -0.55 -8.21 1.94
N ILE A 109 -0.80 -8.65 3.17
CA ILE A 109 0.16 -9.34 4.02
C ILE A 109 -0.39 -10.72 4.36
N HIS A 110 0.38 -11.77 4.09
CA HIS A 110 -0.06 -13.13 4.36
C HIS A 110 -0.24 -13.36 5.86
N GLU A 111 -1.35 -14.00 6.27
CA GLU A 111 -1.72 -14.20 7.68
C GLU A 111 -0.67 -14.96 8.48
N SER A 112 0.19 -15.76 7.82
CA SER A 112 1.29 -16.46 8.49
C SER A 112 2.31 -15.54 9.17
N HIS A 113 2.28 -14.24 8.85
CA HIS A 113 3.10 -13.26 9.56
C HIS A 113 2.60 -13.00 10.97
N PHE A 114 1.29 -12.95 11.17
CA PHE A 114 0.68 -12.54 12.43
C PHE A 114 0.61 -13.70 13.43
N LYS A 115 1.72 -13.95 14.13
CA LYS A 115 1.85 -15.00 15.15
C LYS A 115 1.87 -14.46 16.58
N SER A 116 1.90 -13.14 16.73
CA SER A 116 1.99 -12.48 18.04
C SER A 116 1.36 -11.09 18.00
N THR A 117 0.91 -10.62 19.13
CA THR A 117 0.40 -9.24 19.30
C THR A 117 1.44 -8.17 18.95
N ALA A 118 2.74 -8.49 19.04
CA ALA A 118 3.79 -7.57 18.63
C ALA A 118 3.74 -7.29 17.12
N GLN A 119 3.50 -8.32 16.30
CA GLN A 119 3.37 -8.20 14.85
C GLN A 119 2.08 -7.48 14.44
N GLU A 120 1.00 -7.68 15.18
CA GLU A 120 -0.24 -6.92 14.99
C GLU A 120 -0.05 -5.42 15.30
N LYS A 121 0.67 -5.10 16.38
CA LYS A 121 1.03 -3.72 16.72
C LYS A 121 1.96 -3.09 15.69
N GLU A 122 2.89 -3.85 15.13
CA GLU A 122 3.77 -3.38 14.06
C GLU A 122 2.97 -3.02 12.81
N LEU A 123 1.99 -3.86 12.41
CA LEU A 123 1.07 -3.53 11.32
C LEU A 123 0.30 -2.24 11.58
N LEU A 124 -0.21 -2.10 12.79
CA LEU A 124 -0.95 -0.90 13.19
C LEU A 124 -0.07 0.35 13.08
N ASN A 125 1.14 0.31 13.63
CA ASN A 125 2.08 1.43 13.56
C ASN A 125 2.47 1.75 12.13
N PHE A 126 2.78 0.74 11.31
CA PHE A 126 3.05 0.89 9.89
C PHE A 126 1.89 1.58 9.16
N THR A 127 0.65 1.15 9.42
CA THR A 127 -0.54 1.72 8.81
C THR A 127 -0.76 3.17 9.24
N ILE A 128 -0.54 3.50 10.52
CA ILE A 128 -0.65 4.87 11.03
C ILE A 128 0.40 5.77 10.37
N ASP A 129 1.66 5.35 10.37
CA ASP A 129 2.74 6.14 9.75
C ASP A 129 2.48 6.34 8.25
N MET A 130 2.02 5.30 7.55
CA MET A 130 1.65 5.39 6.13
C MET A 130 0.47 6.35 5.92
N SER A 131 -0.54 6.32 6.80
CA SER A 131 -1.69 7.22 6.71
C SER A 131 -1.31 8.69 6.89
N LEU A 132 -0.32 8.97 7.74
CA LEU A 132 0.20 10.33 7.94
C LEU A 132 0.94 10.84 6.70
N ILE A 133 1.77 10.00 6.06
CA ILE A 133 2.52 10.37 4.85
C ILE A 133 1.57 10.55 3.67
N THR A 134 0.60 9.67 3.49
CA THR A 134 -0.36 9.75 2.39
C THR A 134 -1.46 10.78 2.62
N GLY A 135 -1.59 11.30 3.83
CA GLY A 135 -2.71 12.17 4.21
C GLY A 135 -4.06 11.47 4.03
N ALA A 136 -4.16 10.21 4.46
CA ALA A 136 -5.33 9.38 4.19
C ALA A 136 -6.61 9.96 4.79
N ASP A 137 -7.63 10.08 3.95
CA ASP A 137 -8.99 10.51 4.34
C ASP A 137 -9.81 9.33 4.85
N TYR A 138 -9.45 8.12 4.41
CA TYR A 138 -10.09 6.86 4.78
C TYR A 138 -9.03 5.76 4.90
N GLY A 139 -9.23 4.84 5.84
CA GLY A 139 -8.37 3.67 6.01
C GLY A 139 -9.15 2.45 6.48
N LEU A 140 -8.72 1.28 6.02
CA LEU A 140 -9.27 -0.02 6.37
C LEU A 140 -8.13 -1.00 6.63
N ILE A 141 -8.24 -1.75 7.73
CA ILE A 141 -7.50 -3.01 7.92
C ILE A 141 -8.55 -4.11 8.07
N ALA A 142 -8.52 -5.09 7.18
CA ALA A 142 -9.47 -6.18 7.21
C ALA A 142 -8.83 -7.50 6.81
N HIS A 143 -9.33 -8.60 7.37
CA HIS A 143 -9.02 -9.91 6.84
C HIS A 143 -9.86 -10.13 5.57
N ARG A 144 -9.25 -10.55 4.47
CA ARG A 144 -9.94 -10.69 3.16
C ARG A 144 -11.17 -11.59 3.20
N ARG A 145 -11.21 -12.56 4.12
CA ARG A 145 -12.42 -13.38 4.35
C ARG A 145 -13.61 -12.58 4.90
N GLN A 146 -13.31 -11.54 5.70
CA GLN A 146 -14.34 -10.68 6.31
C GLN A 146 -14.88 -9.67 5.31
N GLU A 147 -14.00 -9.11 4.46
CA GLU A 147 -14.36 -8.14 3.42
C GLU A 147 -15.47 -8.69 2.49
N ARG A 148 -15.38 -9.97 2.10
CA ARG A 148 -16.41 -10.60 1.27
C ARG A 148 -17.76 -10.81 1.98
N ARG A 149 -17.79 -10.82 3.31
CA ARG A 149 -19.03 -11.03 4.10
C ARG A 149 -19.70 -9.71 4.49
N GLN A 150 -18.96 -8.61 4.52
CA GLN A 150 -19.40 -7.33 5.06
C GLN A 150 -19.55 -6.22 4.02
N SER A 151 -19.21 -6.47 2.74
CA SER A 151 -19.34 -5.45 1.71
C SER A 151 -20.81 -5.15 1.36
N PRO A 152 -21.48 -4.22 2.02
CA PRO A 152 -22.40 -3.40 1.30
C PRO A 152 -21.55 -2.64 0.25
N VAL A 153 -22.05 -2.54 -0.98
CA VAL A 153 -21.42 -1.70 -2.00
C VAL A 153 -21.61 -0.24 -1.58
N LEU A 154 -20.72 0.22 -0.68
CA LEU A 154 -20.68 1.62 -0.32
C LEU A 154 -19.97 2.37 -1.44
N THR A 155 -20.63 3.37 -1.98
CA THR A 155 -19.99 4.28 -2.92
C THR A 155 -18.93 5.11 -2.19
N PRO A 156 -17.90 5.62 -2.87
CA PRO A 156 -16.89 6.48 -2.24
C PRO A 156 -17.47 7.68 -1.49
N ALA A 157 -18.65 8.17 -1.91
CA ALA A 157 -19.37 9.28 -1.25
C ALA A 157 -19.99 8.87 0.11
N GLU A 158 -20.17 7.59 0.36
CA GLU A 158 -20.73 7.03 1.60
C GLU A 158 -19.65 6.58 2.59
N ARG A 159 -18.36 6.63 2.18
CA ARG A 159 -17.24 6.36 3.08
C ARG A 159 -17.06 7.51 4.05
N LEU A 160 -17.12 7.20 5.33
CA LEU A 160 -16.83 8.18 6.38
C LEU A 160 -15.32 8.41 6.48
N PRO A 161 -14.85 9.66 6.75
CA PRO A 161 -13.44 9.89 7.01
C PRO A 161 -12.97 9.15 8.26
N GLY A 162 -11.78 8.59 8.23
CA GLY A 162 -11.16 7.92 9.37
C GLY A 162 -10.54 6.57 9.05
N ILE A 163 -10.02 5.93 10.08
CA ILE A 163 -9.48 4.57 10.01
C ILE A 163 -10.46 3.64 10.72
N TYR A 164 -10.87 2.59 10.03
CA TYR A 164 -11.84 1.63 10.54
C TYR A 164 -11.18 0.26 10.73
N TRP A 165 -11.54 -0.39 11.83
CA TRP A 165 -11.07 -1.72 12.20
C TRP A 165 -12.23 -2.71 12.03
N ALA A 166 -12.03 -3.77 11.26
CA ALA A 166 -12.99 -4.84 11.06
C ALA A 166 -12.43 -6.19 11.52
#